data_bba9ba68b7d35bdc2f72bd47d1b87db4
#
_entry.id   bba9ba68b7d35bdc2f72bd47d1b87db4
#
_cell.length_a   1.000
_cell.length_b   1.000
_cell.length_c   1.000
_cell.angle_alpha   90.00
_cell.angle_beta   90.00
_cell.angle_gamma   90.00
#
_symmetry.space_group_name_H-M   'P 1'
#
loop_
_entity.id
_entity.type
_entity.pdbx_description
1 polymer ?
#
loop_
_entity_poly.entity_id
_entity_poly.type
_entity_poly.pdbx_seq_one_letter_code
_entity_poly.pdbx_strand_id
1 'polypeptide(L)'
;MALVAASAWDQRYRKIGTGPDSGFARQLNMASAQLSHIGWESGLLIETGTPTDSIGFVIQVAGDKRLRMNGQVLGRDQIALLHAPNAYDLLNAQNTTYMVLAVDAEQVLRHVQAHWGQLPVRLDALSTLTAEVNSQQGYLSSLMRQHLELAYGKPGLLNDPGIQELLIDELLDAIFLSCSILPTQKSPAHRHLAAKKAAQYIKDHVDETVTLRSMCEHTGTSERSLRQGFLERFGVTPKTYIKHFRLHQLRDRLRDPANEGVTITECAVRLGLTHLGRLPGEYRALFGELPSKTKPIVQL
;
A
#
# COMPACT_ATOMS: atom_id res chain seq x y z
N MET A 1 14.83 4.51 -2.30
CA MET A 1 13.74 3.84 -3.05
C MET A 1 14.18 2.68 -3.94
N ALA A 2 15.43 2.22 -3.84
CA ALA A 2 15.92 1.08 -4.65
C ALA A 2 15.51 -0.33 -4.12
N LEU A 3 14.87 -0.41 -2.95
CA LEU A 3 14.53 -1.70 -2.30
C LEU A 3 13.25 -2.36 -2.81
N VAL A 4 12.49 -1.72 -3.69
CA VAL A 4 11.18 -2.21 -4.14
C VAL A 4 11.24 -2.95 -5.48
N ALA A 5 12.35 -2.89 -6.19
CA ALA A 5 12.49 -3.44 -7.54
C ALA A 5 12.51 -4.99 -7.65
N ALA A 6 12.55 -5.72 -6.53
CA ALA A 6 12.58 -7.18 -6.52
C ALA A 6 11.28 -7.84 -6.03
N SER A 7 10.22 -7.04 -5.82
CA SER A 7 8.93 -7.53 -5.35
C SER A 7 8.05 -7.94 -6.54
N ALA A 8 7.40 -9.10 -6.45
CA ALA A 8 6.35 -9.53 -7.40
C ALA A 8 5.08 -8.65 -7.31
N TRP A 9 5.07 -7.68 -6.39
CA TRP A 9 3.97 -6.76 -6.17
C TRP A 9 4.05 -5.56 -7.10
N ASP A 10 2.98 -5.24 -7.81
CA ASP A 10 2.84 -3.95 -8.48
C ASP A 10 2.49 -2.88 -7.43
N GLN A 11 3.49 -2.13 -7.00
CA GLN A 11 3.37 -1.15 -5.92
C GLN A 11 3.81 0.23 -6.38
N ARG A 12 2.94 1.22 -6.14
CA ARG A 12 3.24 2.63 -6.36
C ARG A 12 3.17 3.39 -5.05
N TYR A 13 4.27 4.00 -4.68
CA TYR A 13 4.39 4.75 -3.44
C TYR A 13 4.24 6.23 -3.69
N ARG A 14 3.35 6.89 -2.96
CA ARG A 14 3.16 8.33 -2.99
C ARG A 14 3.28 8.89 -1.59
N LYS A 15 4.23 9.78 -1.40
CA LYS A 15 4.35 10.52 -0.15
C LYS A 15 3.19 11.49 0.01
N ILE A 16 2.55 11.46 1.16
CA ILE A 16 1.42 12.33 1.51
C ILE A 16 1.67 13.13 2.78
N GLY A 17 2.60 12.69 3.63
CA GLY A 17 3.02 13.34 4.86
C GLY A 17 4.36 14.06 4.72
N THR A 18 4.73 14.82 5.75
CA THR A 18 6.06 15.40 5.94
C THR A 18 7.00 14.39 6.59
N GLY A 19 8.31 14.65 6.58
CA GLY A 19 9.32 13.80 7.21
C GLY A 19 10.30 13.21 6.21
N PRO A 20 11.30 12.46 6.68
CA PRO A 20 12.31 11.87 5.81
C PRO A 20 11.73 10.78 4.91
N ASP A 21 12.34 10.57 3.74
CA ASP A 21 12.05 9.47 2.81
C ASP A 21 12.84 8.22 3.20
N SER A 22 12.79 7.87 4.48
CA SER A 22 13.48 6.71 5.04
C SER A 22 12.51 5.64 5.45
N GLY A 23 12.99 4.42 5.40
CA GLY A 23 12.27 3.22 5.76
C GLY A 23 13.13 2.00 5.57
N PHE A 24 12.58 0.85 5.89
CA PHE A 24 13.21 -0.43 5.64
C PHE A 24 12.22 -1.40 5.02
N ALA A 25 12.74 -2.33 4.24
CA ALA A 25 12.02 -3.52 3.80
C ALA A 25 12.95 -4.73 3.95
N ARG A 26 12.49 -5.75 4.65
CA ARG A 26 13.11 -7.07 4.72
C ARG A 26 12.18 -8.05 4.05
N GLN A 27 12.70 -8.90 3.21
CA GLN A 27 11.91 -9.77 2.37
C GLN A 27 12.48 -11.18 2.36
N LEU A 28 11.59 -12.15 2.47
CA LEU A 28 11.88 -13.56 2.31
C LEU A 28 11.05 -14.07 1.13
N ASN A 29 11.71 -14.51 0.06
CA ASN A 29 11.05 -15.11 -1.08
C ASN A 29 11.18 -16.64 -0.97
N MET A 30 10.05 -17.31 -1.09
CA MET A 30 9.89 -18.76 -1.13
C MET A 30 9.21 -19.13 -2.46
N ALA A 31 9.20 -20.39 -2.84
CA ALA A 31 8.68 -20.82 -4.14
C ALA A 31 7.21 -20.40 -4.38
N SER A 32 6.37 -20.50 -3.35
CA SER A 32 4.94 -20.22 -3.41
C SER A 32 4.48 -19.11 -2.44
N ALA A 33 5.43 -18.42 -1.79
CA ALA A 33 5.10 -17.35 -0.86
C ALA A 33 6.18 -16.26 -0.77
N GLN A 34 5.76 -15.08 -0.33
CA GLN A 34 6.64 -13.99 -0.01
C GLN A 34 6.25 -13.40 1.35
N LEU A 35 7.21 -13.34 2.27
CA LEU A 35 7.04 -12.68 3.56
C LEU A 35 7.83 -11.39 3.58
N SER A 36 7.20 -10.27 3.90
CA SER A 36 7.81 -8.96 3.95
C SER A 36 7.57 -8.27 5.29
N HIS A 37 8.59 -7.61 5.81
CA HIS A 37 8.53 -6.71 6.97
C HIS A 37 8.94 -5.32 6.53
N ILE A 38 8.04 -4.37 6.60
CA ILE A 38 8.16 -3.05 5.99
C ILE A 38 7.88 -1.98 7.05
N GLY A 39 8.75 -0.99 7.10
CA GLY A 39 8.58 0.19 7.96
C GLY A 39 8.89 1.48 7.23
N TRP A 40 8.13 2.52 7.51
CA TRP A 40 8.28 3.84 6.91
C TRP A 40 8.21 4.94 7.96
N GLU A 41 9.13 5.90 7.87
CA GLU A 41 9.17 7.06 8.77
C GLU A 41 8.23 8.18 8.30
N SER A 42 7.91 8.25 6.99
CA SER A 42 6.95 9.20 6.44
C SER A 42 5.59 8.57 6.17
N GLY A 43 4.54 9.41 6.11
CA GLY A 43 3.21 8.97 5.67
C GLY A 43 3.20 8.70 4.16
N LEU A 44 2.73 7.52 3.78
CA LEU A 44 2.68 7.08 2.39
C LEU A 44 1.28 6.60 2.02
N LEU A 45 0.88 6.92 0.82
CA LEU A 45 -0.17 6.21 0.11
C LEU A 45 0.49 5.18 -0.80
N ILE A 46 0.14 3.92 -0.60
CA ILE A 46 0.66 2.80 -1.37
C ILE A 46 -0.49 2.26 -2.19
N GLU A 47 -0.42 2.41 -3.50
CA GLU A 47 -1.32 1.73 -4.43
C GLU A 47 -0.69 0.39 -4.74
N THR A 48 -1.36 -0.69 -4.40
CA THR A 48 -0.81 -2.05 -4.55
C THR A 48 -1.84 -3.02 -5.10
N GLY A 49 -1.38 -3.97 -5.90
CA GLY A 49 -2.11 -5.19 -6.24
C GLY A 49 -1.40 -6.39 -5.64
N THR A 50 -2.10 -7.48 -5.41
CA THR A 50 -1.44 -8.75 -5.09
C THR A 50 -0.77 -9.33 -6.34
N PRO A 51 0.31 -10.10 -6.20
CA PRO A 51 0.80 -10.94 -7.28
C PRO A 51 -0.35 -11.78 -7.86
N THR A 52 -0.28 -12.06 -9.15
CA THR A 52 -1.28 -12.90 -9.83
C THR A 52 -1.43 -14.22 -9.06
N ASP A 53 -2.68 -14.66 -8.89
CA ASP A 53 -3.03 -15.92 -8.24
C ASP A 53 -2.52 -16.07 -6.79
N SER A 54 -2.39 -14.96 -6.05
CA SER A 54 -2.00 -14.98 -4.65
C SER A 54 -3.03 -14.33 -3.71
N ILE A 55 -2.95 -14.73 -2.45
CA ILE A 55 -3.68 -14.12 -1.33
C ILE A 55 -2.64 -13.46 -0.41
N GLY A 56 -2.84 -12.17 -0.13
CA GLY A 56 -2.01 -11.40 0.76
C GLY A 56 -2.66 -11.19 2.13
N PHE A 57 -1.88 -11.34 3.19
CA PHE A 57 -2.26 -11.09 4.58
C PHE A 57 -1.43 -9.92 5.11
N VAL A 58 -2.08 -8.83 5.49
CA VAL A 58 -1.39 -7.61 5.99
C VAL A 58 -1.71 -7.40 7.46
N ILE A 59 -0.66 -7.25 8.27
CA ILE A 59 -0.74 -7.07 9.71
C ILE A 59 0.05 -5.83 10.10
N GLN A 60 -0.57 -4.91 10.85
CA GLN A 60 0.17 -3.81 11.44
C GLN A 60 0.92 -4.28 12.69
N VAL A 61 2.25 -4.13 12.70
CA VAL A 61 3.12 -4.58 13.79
C VAL A 61 3.37 -3.47 14.80
N ALA A 62 3.63 -2.24 14.32
CA ALA A 62 3.89 -1.09 15.16
C ALA A 62 3.39 0.22 14.52
N GLY A 63 3.28 1.26 15.34
CA GLY A 63 2.88 2.60 14.94
C GLY A 63 1.73 3.15 15.79
N ASP A 64 1.74 4.46 15.99
CA ASP A 64 0.73 5.15 16.83
C ASP A 64 -0.61 5.25 16.11
N LYS A 65 -0.58 5.41 14.80
CA LYS A 65 -1.78 5.52 13.95
C LYS A 65 -2.05 4.21 13.23
N ARG A 66 -3.33 3.96 13.01
CA ARG A 66 -3.78 2.76 12.32
C ARG A 66 -3.56 2.83 10.83
N LEU A 67 -3.11 1.70 10.29
CA LEU A 67 -3.12 1.44 8.87
C LEU A 67 -4.56 1.54 8.34
N ARG A 68 -4.73 2.10 7.15
CA ARG A 68 -6.03 2.14 6.48
C ARG A 68 -5.92 1.41 5.14
N MET A 69 -6.86 0.54 4.88
CA MET A 69 -6.98 -0.14 3.61
C MET A 69 -8.28 0.28 2.93
N ASN A 70 -8.20 0.81 1.73
CA ASN A 70 -9.36 1.33 0.98
C ASN A 70 -10.20 2.34 1.79
N GLY A 71 -9.56 3.13 2.66
CA GLY A 71 -10.21 4.09 3.54
C GLY A 71 -10.75 3.52 4.84
N GLN A 72 -10.80 2.21 5.02
CA GLN A 72 -11.18 1.56 6.26
C GLN A 72 -9.99 1.41 7.19
N VAL A 73 -10.18 1.71 8.46
CA VAL A 73 -9.14 1.55 9.49
C VAL A 73 -8.98 0.07 9.79
N LEU A 74 -7.76 -0.44 9.70
CA LEU A 74 -7.43 -1.78 10.14
C LEU A 74 -7.37 -1.79 11.68
N GLY A 75 -8.20 -2.60 12.31
CA GLY A 75 -8.21 -2.80 13.76
C GLY A 75 -6.92 -3.45 14.26
N ARG A 76 -6.68 -3.37 15.58
CA ARG A 76 -5.50 -4.01 16.20
C ARG A 76 -5.52 -5.53 16.06
N ASP A 77 -6.73 -6.09 16.02
CA ASP A 77 -6.98 -7.52 15.98
C ASP A 77 -7.42 -7.97 14.58
N GLN A 78 -7.11 -7.16 13.55
CA GLN A 78 -7.51 -7.46 12.18
C GLN A 78 -6.30 -7.70 11.29
N ILE A 79 -6.42 -8.73 10.47
CA ILE A 79 -5.55 -9.03 9.34
C ILE A 79 -6.30 -8.59 8.09
N ALA A 80 -5.71 -7.69 7.30
CA ALA A 80 -6.28 -7.33 6.02
C ALA A 80 -5.97 -8.41 4.98
N LEU A 81 -6.97 -8.76 4.18
CA LEU A 81 -6.87 -9.72 3.09
C LEU A 81 -6.80 -8.98 1.75
N LEU A 82 -5.81 -9.36 0.96
CA LEU A 82 -5.61 -8.85 -0.39
C LEU A 82 -5.79 -10.01 -1.38
N HIS A 83 -6.64 -9.82 -2.39
CA HIS A 83 -6.92 -10.84 -3.41
C HIS A 83 -6.62 -10.30 -4.80
N ALA A 84 -5.96 -11.08 -5.64
CA ALA A 84 -5.86 -10.79 -7.07
C ALA A 84 -7.24 -10.93 -7.75
N PRO A 85 -7.55 -10.15 -8.77
CA PRO A 85 -6.78 -9.05 -9.38
C PRO A 85 -7.08 -7.66 -8.79
N ASN A 86 -7.50 -7.56 -7.55
CA ASN A 86 -7.95 -6.30 -6.97
C ASN A 86 -6.78 -5.34 -6.69
N ALA A 87 -7.02 -4.06 -6.93
CA ALA A 87 -6.12 -3.00 -6.52
C ALA A 87 -6.56 -2.40 -5.18
N TYR A 88 -5.61 -2.17 -4.30
CA TYR A 88 -5.80 -1.67 -2.94
C TYR A 88 -5.05 -0.37 -2.72
N ASP A 89 -5.66 0.54 -1.97
CA ASP A 89 -5.00 1.73 -1.44
C ASP A 89 -4.68 1.49 0.03
N LEU A 90 -3.40 1.41 0.34
CA LEU A 90 -2.91 1.29 1.69
C LEU A 90 -2.39 2.65 2.15
N LEU A 91 -3.07 3.26 3.10
CA LEU A 91 -2.63 4.50 3.73
C LEU A 91 -1.82 4.16 4.98
N ASN A 92 -0.52 4.37 4.87
CA ASN A 92 0.43 4.21 5.95
C ASN A 92 0.64 5.55 6.66
N ALA A 93 0.47 5.58 7.97
CA ALA A 93 0.82 6.75 8.76
C ALA A 93 2.34 6.82 9.00
N GLN A 94 2.80 7.97 9.47
CA GLN A 94 4.19 8.17 9.88
C GLN A 94 4.60 7.16 10.97
N ASN A 95 5.83 6.67 10.94
CA ASN A 95 6.41 5.70 11.89
C ASN A 95 5.58 4.42 12.04
N THR A 96 5.06 3.89 10.93
CA THR A 96 4.28 2.66 10.94
C THR A 96 5.08 1.51 10.35
N THR A 97 4.96 0.35 11.00
CA THR A 97 5.57 -0.91 10.57
C THR A 97 4.48 -1.95 10.38
N TYR A 98 4.56 -2.70 9.31
CA TYR A 98 3.62 -3.77 8.97
C TYR A 98 4.34 -4.96 8.33
N MET A 99 3.72 -6.10 8.42
CA MET A 99 4.16 -7.32 7.76
C MET A 99 3.13 -7.75 6.72
N VAL A 100 3.61 -8.32 5.65
CA VAL A 100 2.80 -8.84 4.56
C VAL A 100 3.28 -10.25 4.25
N LEU A 101 2.36 -11.21 4.31
CA LEU A 101 2.55 -12.55 3.79
C LEU A 101 1.69 -12.68 2.53
N ALA A 102 2.29 -12.92 1.38
CA ALA A 102 1.60 -13.33 0.17
C ALA A 102 1.86 -14.81 -0.07
N VAL A 103 0.83 -15.58 -0.30
CA VAL A 103 0.90 -17.02 -0.58
C VAL A 103 0.11 -17.31 -1.85
N ASP A 104 0.58 -18.25 -2.65
CA ASP A 104 -0.17 -18.81 -3.76
C ASP A 104 -1.58 -19.21 -3.32
N ALA A 105 -2.59 -18.76 -4.07
CA ALA A 105 -3.99 -18.95 -3.69
C ALA A 105 -4.38 -20.44 -3.63
N GLU A 106 -3.82 -21.25 -4.52
CA GLU A 106 -4.07 -22.69 -4.52
C GLU A 106 -3.50 -23.35 -3.25
N GLN A 107 -2.31 -22.93 -2.79
CA GLN A 107 -1.74 -23.44 -1.55
C GLN A 107 -2.59 -23.03 -0.33
N VAL A 108 -3.05 -21.78 -0.26
CA VAL A 108 -3.95 -21.34 0.82
C VAL A 108 -5.23 -22.17 0.81
N LEU A 109 -5.84 -22.40 -0.36
CA LEU A 109 -7.07 -23.18 -0.46
C LEU A 109 -6.87 -24.64 -0.07
N ARG A 110 -5.77 -25.27 -0.50
CA ARG A 110 -5.41 -26.65 -0.09
C ARG A 110 -5.24 -26.75 1.42
N HIS A 111 -4.50 -25.81 2.01
CA HIS A 111 -4.27 -25.77 3.47
C HIS A 111 -5.59 -25.64 4.23
N VAL A 112 -6.45 -24.71 3.82
CA VAL A 112 -7.77 -24.53 4.42
C VAL A 112 -8.64 -25.78 4.28
N GLN A 113 -8.67 -26.40 3.12
CA GLN A 113 -9.46 -27.61 2.87
C GLN A 113 -8.98 -28.79 3.72
N ALA A 114 -7.66 -28.94 3.90
CA ALA A 114 -7.08 -30.01 4.68
C ALA A 114 -7.40 -29.90 6.19
N HIS A 115 -7.40 -28.69 6.75
CA HIS A 115 -7.50 -28.45 8.18
C HIS A 115 -8.93 -28.09 8.65
N TRP A 116 -9.73 -27.44 7.80
CA TRP A 116 -11.08 -26.95 8.16
C TRP A 116 -12.21 -27.47 7.23
N GLY A 117 -11.87 -28.21 6.17
CA GLY A 117 -12.85 -28.66 5.19
C GLY A 117 -13.39 -27.48 4.37
N GLN A 118 -14.65 -27.10 4.59
CA GLN A 118 -15.21 -25.91 3.95
C GLN A 118 -15.23 -24.73 4.91
N LEU A 119 -14.63 -23.61 4.49
CA LEU A 119 -14.83 -22.37 5.21
C LEU A 119 -16.29 -21.92 5.13
N PRO A 120 -16.85 -21.35 6.20
CA PRO A 120 -18.23 -20.86 6.22
C PRO A 120 -18.45 -19.67 5.29
N VAL A 121 -17.37 -19.06 4.80
CA VAL A 121 -17.37 -17.90 3.90
C VAL A 121 -16.26 -18.06 2.87
N ARG A 122 -16.53 -17.64 1.64
CA ARG A 122 -15.51 -17.58 0.60
C ARG A 122 -14.44 -16.55 0.97
N LEU A 123 -13.16 -16.93 0.90
CA LEU A 123 -12.03 -16.03 1.24
C LEU A 123 -12.02 -14.76 0.37
N ASP A 124 -12.37 -14.88 -0.92
CA ASP A 124 -12.43 -13.76 -1.86
C ASP A 124 -13.53 -12.73 -1.52
N ALA A 125 -14.51 -13.11 -0.71
CA ALA A 125 -15.55 -12.21 -0.20
C ALA A 125 -15.12 -11.45 1.07
N LEU A 126 -14.02 -11.85 1.71
CA LEU A 126 -13.51 -11.22 2.93
C LEU A 126 -12.54 -10.10 2.60
N SER A 127 -12.61 -9.01 3.33
CA SER A 127 -11.59 -7.93 3.28
C SER A 127 -10.66 -7.95 4.50
N THR A 128 -11.11 -8.57 5.59
CA THR A 128 -10.35 -8.71 6.83
C THR A 128 -10.68 -10.00 7.55
N LEU A 129 -9.70 -10.56 8.26
CA LEU A 129 -9.89 -11.55 9.30
C LEU A 129 -9.78 -10.85 10.65
N THR A 130 -10.58 -11.26 11.63
CA THR A 130 -10.47 -10.74 13.00
C THR A 130 -9.82 -11.81 13.87
N ALA A 131 -8.70 -11.45 14.48
CA ALA A 131 -8.04 -12.32 15.45
C ALA A 131 -8.86 -12.39 16.76
N GLU A 132 -9.08 -13.59 17.27
CA GLU A 132 -9.67 -13.75 18.60
C GLU A 132 -8.62 -13.47 19.66
N VAL A 133 -8.87 -12.40 20.43
CA VAL A 133 -8.13 -11.98 21.64
C VAL A 133 -6.67 -11.54 21.45
N ASN A 134 -6.38 -10.38 21.97
CA ASN A 134 -5.15 -9.58 22.11
C ASN A 134 -3.77 -10.26 22.23
N SER A 135 -3.66 -11.54 22.49
CA SER A 135 -2.41 -12.28 22.65
C SER A 135 -1.86 -12.87 21.34
N GLN A 136 -2.73 -13.09 20.36
CA GLN A 136 -2.36 -13.91 19.18
C GLN A 136 -1.78 -13.09 18.02
N GLN A 137 -2.12 -11.81 17.88
CA GLN A 137 -1.47 -10.97 16.87
C GLN A 137 0.00 -10.72 17.21
N GLY A 138 0.32 -10.60 18.51
CA GLY A 138 1.71 -10.56 19.00
C GLY A 138 2.47 -11.85 18.65
N TYR A 139 1.81 -13.01 18.78
CA TYR A 139 2.38 -14.30 18.41
C TYR A 139 2.64 -14.38 16.90
N LEU A 140 1.66 -14.07 16.05
CA LEU A 140 1.79 -14.13 14.60
C LEU A 140 2.90 -13.19 14.10
N SER A 141 2.94 -11.95 14.58
CA SER A 141 3.99 -11.00 14.19
C SER A 141 5.38 -11.43 14.69
N SER A 142 5.46 -12.08 15.84
CA SER A 142 6.69 -12.66 16.36
C SER A 142 7.15 -13.85 15.53
N LEU A 143 6.24 -14.74 15.16
CA LEU A 143 6.51 -15.89 14.31
C LEU A 143 7.02 -15.45 12.94
N MET A 144 6.33 -14.51 12.28
CA MET A 144 6.75 -13.95 10.99
C MET A 144 8.16 -13.34 11.09
N ARG A 145 8.48 -12.66 12.20
CA ARG A 145 9.81 -12.09 12.42
C ARG A 145 10.87 -13.18 12.61
N GLN A 146 10.56 -14.23 13.37
CA GLN A 146 11.48 -15.37 13.57
C GLN A 146 11.80 -16.05 12.23
N HIS A 147 10.82 -16.23 11.34
CA HIS A 147 11.05 -16.78 10.00
C HIS A 147 11.99 -15.90 9.17
N LEU A 148 11.83 -14.57 9.22
CA LEU A 148 12.75 -13.65 8.56
C LEU A 148 14.16 -13.74 9.16
N GLU A 149 14.30 -13.77 10.49
CA GLU A 149 15.59 -13.88 11.15
C GLU A 149 16.29 -15.22 10.85
N LEU A 150 15.52 -16.31 10.84
CA LEU A 150 16.03 -17.63 10.46
C LEU A 150 16.57 -17.63 9.03
N ALA A 151 15.81 -17.05 8.10
CA ALA A 151 16.17 -16.95 6.69
C ALA A 151 17.45 -16.13 6.48
N TYR A 152 17.58 -14.99 7.16
CA TYR A 152 18.79 -14.17 7.09
C TYR A 152 19.99 -14.79 7.79
N GLY A 153 19.77 -15.51 8.90
CA GLY A 153 20.82 -16.18 9.64
C GLY A 153 21.34 -17.47 9.00
N LYS A 154 20.49 -18.17 8.27
CA LYS A 154 20.79 -19.47 7.64
C LYS A 154 20.15 -19.58 6.24
N PRO A 155 20.62 -18.80 5.26
CA PRO A 155 19.98 -18.75 3.93
C PRO A 155 19.97 -20.10 3.20
N GLY A 156 20.91 -21.01 3.52
CA GLY A 156 20.95 -22.35 2.93
C GLY A 156 19.78 -23.25 3.31
N LEU A 157 19.07 -23.00 4.42
CA LEU A 157 17.88 -23.76 4.79
C LEU A 157 16.75 -23.59 3.79
N LEU A 158 16.66 -22.43 3.15
CA LEU A 158 15.61 -22.11 2.19
C LEU A 158 15.85 -22.72 0.80
N ASN A 159 16.96 -23.39 0.58
CA ASN A 159 17.19 -24.15 -0.65
C ASN A 159 16.40 -25.47 -0.65
N ASP A 160 15.88 -25.91 0.50
CA ASP A 160 15.05 -27.10 0.62
C ASP A 160 13.55 -26.71 0.46
N PRO A 161 12.87 -27.19 -0.60
CA PRO A 161 11.45 -26.91 -0.81
C PRO A 161 10.55 -27.42 0.33
N GLY A 162 10.91 -28.54 0.97
CA GLY A 162 10.15 -29.08 2.10
C GLY A 162 10.20 -28.17 3.33
N ILE A 163 11.34 -27.52 3.58
CA ILE A 163 11.47 -26.53 4.66
C ILE A 163 10.62 -25.29 4.33
N GLN A 164 10.63 -24.82 3.07
CA GLN A 164 9.79 -23.69 2.67
C GLN A 164 8.30 -24.01 2.88
N GLU A 165 7.85 -25.18 2.50
CA GLU A 165 6.46 -25.62 2.68
C GLU A 165 6.07 -25.66 4.15
N LEU A 166 6.92 -26.24 5.02
CA LEU A 166 6.68 -26.26 6.47
C LEU A 166 6.57 -24.86 7.07
N LEU A 167 7.43 -23.92 6.65
CA LEU A 167 7.37 -22.53 7.14
C LEU A 167 6.09 -21.81 6.68
N ILE A 168 5.63 -22.07 5.46
CA ILE A 168 4.39 -21.50 4.94
C ILE A 168 3.20 -22.07 5.69
N ASP A 169 3.15 -23.38 5.89
CA ASP A 169 2.05 -24.05 6.59
C ASP A 169 1.97 -23.57 8.05
N GLU A 170 3.09 -23.42 8.75
CA GLU A 170 3.12 -22.87 10.11
C GLU A 170 2.56 -21.43 10.17
N LEU A 171 2.87 -20.58 9.17
CA LEU A 171 2.32 -19.24 9.09
C LEU A 171 0.82 -19.25 8.78
N LEU A 172 0.36 -20.11 7.89
CA LEU A 172 -1.06 -20.26 7.57
C LEU A 172 -1.84 -20.81 8.79
N ASP A 173 -1.31 -21.82 9.49
CA ASP A 173 -1.88 -22.29 10.74
C ASP A 173 -2.00 -21.17 11.77
N ALA A 174 -0.94 -20.41 11.98
CA ALA A 174 -0.96 -19.28 12.91
C ALA A 174 -2.01 -18.22 12.53
N ILE A 175 -2.22 -17.95 11.23
CA ILE A 175 -3.25 -17.03 10.74
C ILE A 175 -4.65 -17.61 11.00
N PHE A 176 -4.92 -18.81 10.54
CA PHE A 176 -6.28 -19.35 10.55
C PHE A 176 -6.72 -19.85 11.92
N LEU A 177 -5.82 -20.38 12.75
CA LEU A 177 -6.10 -20.76 14.14
C LEU A 177 -6.28 -19.53 15.04
N SER A 178 -5.65 -18.41 14.68
CA SER A 178 -5.74 -17.16 15.45
C SER A 178 -6.98 -16.33 15.13
N CYS A 179 -7.70 -16.64 14.07
CA CYS A 179 -8.75 -15.76 13.55
C CYS A 179 -10.12 -16.41 13.58
N SER A 180 -11.09 -15.71 14.14
CA SER A 180 -12.50 -15.96 13.83
C SER A 180 -12.79 -15.51 12.41
N ILE A 181 -13.20 -16.45 11.56
CA ILE A 181 -13.67 -16.13 10.20
C ILE A 181 -15.10 -15.62 10.30
N LEU A 182 -15.28 -14.44 10.85
CA LEU A 182 -16.57 -13.75 10.82
C LEU A 182 -16.63 -12.86 9.57
N PRO A 183 -17.72 -12.95 8.79
CA PRO A 183 -17.89 -12.10 7.62
C PRO A 183 -18.08 -10.64 8.05
N THR A 184 -17.00 -9.89 8.15
CA THR A 184 -17.06 -8.42 8.27
C THR A 184 -17.24 -7.81 6.89
N GLN A 185 -18.35 -8.10 6.24
CA GLN A 185 -18.78 -7.36 5.04
C GLN A 185 -19.30 -5.99 5.44
N LYS A 186 -18.40 -5.04 5.62
CA LYS A 186 -18.76 -3.63 5.43
C LYS A 186 -18.44 -3.29 3.99
N SER A 187 -19.47 -3.26 3.14
CA SER A 187 -19.34 -2.65 1.80
C SER A 187 -18.63 -1.30 1.96
N PRO A 188 -17.64 -0.99 1.11
CA PRO A 188 -16.99 0.32 1.15
C PRO A 188 -18.07 1.40 1.13
N ALA A 189 -18.04 2.34 2.06
CA ALA A 189 -19.01 3.42 2.04
C ALA A 189 -18.99 4.10 0.66
N HIS A 190 -20.15 4.47 0.13
CA HIS A 190 -20.28 5.08 -1.19
C HIS A 190 -19.26 6.22 -1.43
N ARG A 191 -18.92 6.98 -0.39
CA ARG A 191 -17.88 8.03 -0.42
C ARG A 191 -16.46 7.52 -0.70
N HIS A 192 -16.11 6.29 -0.28
CA HIS A 192 -14.80 5.69 -0.58
C HIS A 192 -14.69 5.29 -2.05
N LEU A 193 -15.79 4.78 -2.63
CA LEU A 193 -15.86 4.46 -4.05
C LEU A 193 -15.82 5.75 -4.89
N ALA A 194 -16.55 6.79 -4.45
CA ALA A 194 -16.51 8.10 -5.10
C ALA A 194 -15.09 8.71 -5.05
N ALA A 195 -14.39 8.62 -3.91
CA ALA A 195 -13.01 9.07 -3.80
C ALA A 195 -12.05 8.29 -4.73
N LYS A 196 -12.22 6.96 -4.86
CA LYS A 196 -11.45 6.14 -5.81
C LYS A 196 -11.71 6.57 -7.26
N LYS A 197 -12.98 6.73 -7.66
CA LYS A 197 -13.34 7.20 -9.01
C LYS A 197 -12.78 8.59 -9.30
N ALA A 198 -12.89 9.52 -8.34
CA ALA A 198 -12.33 10.86 -8.49
C ALA A 198 -10.80 10.86 -8.58
N ALA A 199 -10.11 10.01 -7.82
CA ALA A 199 -8.66 9.86 -7.93
C ALA A 199 -8.25 9.30 -9.30
N GLN A 200 -9.00 8.38 -9.86
CA GLN A 200 -8.78 7.89 -11.22
C GLN A 200 -9.03 9.01 -12.24
N TYR A 201 -10.12 9.76 -12.12
CA TYR A 201 -10.39 10.91 -12.95
C TYR A 201 -9.24 11.94 -12.95
N ILE A 202 -8.63 12.23 -11.79
CA ILE A 202 -7.44 13.10 -11.69
C ILE A 202 -6.26 12.53 -12.50
N LYS A 203 -6.05 11.21 -12.47
CA LYS A 203 -4.96 10.56 -13.20
C LYS A 203 -5.16 10.62 -14.71
N ASP A 204 -6.39 10.45 -15.14
CA ASP A 204 -6.74 10.43 -16.56
C ASP A 204 -6.73 11.83 -17.20
N HIS A 205 -6.82 12.90 -16.38
CA HIS A 205 -6.89 14.30 -16.79
C HIS A 205 -5.74 15.14 -16.23
N VAL A 206 -4.51 14.59 -16.24
CA VAL A 206 -3.32 15.21 -15.60
C VAL A 206 -2.96 16.57 -16.20
N ASP A 207 -3.16 16.73 -17.48
CA ASP A 207 -2.82 17.95 -18.24
C ASP A 207 -4.01 18.95 -18.29
N GLU A 208 -5.13 18.61 -17.64
CA GLU A 208 -6.34 19.44 -17.60
C GLU A 208 -6.56 20.11 -16.25
N THR A 209 -7.43 21.12 -16.22
CA THR A 209 -7.84 21.77 -14.97
C THR A 209 -8.91 20.94 -14.27
N VAL A 210 -8.50 19.99 -13.44
CA VAL A 210 -9.43 19.24 -12.59
C VAL A 210 -9.84 20.10 -11.39
N THR A 211 -11.16 20.28 -11.21
CA THR A 211 -11.77 21.03 -10.11
C THR A 211 -12.55 20.09 -9.18
N LEU A 212 -12.82 20.56 -7.94
CA LEU A 212 -13.67 19.80 -7.02
C LEU A 212 -15.07 19.59 -7.61
N ARG A 213 -15.58 20.59 -8.35
CA ARG A 213 -16.88 20.51 -9.03
C ARG A 213 -16.89 19.43 -10.11
N SER A 214 -15.90 19.42 -11.02
CA SER A 214 -15.83 18.38 -12.07
C SER A 214 -15.72 16.97 -11.48
N MET A 215 -15.01 16.81 -10.37
CA MET A 215 -14.94 15.53 -9.67
C MET A 215 -16.29 15.12 -9.06
N CYS A 216 -17.04 16.07 -8.48
CA CYS A 216 -18.38 15.79 -7.95
C CYS A 216 -19.35 15.39 -9.06
N GLU A 217 -19.32 16.09 -10.19
CA GLU A 217 -20.14 15.78 -11.37
C GLU A 217 -19.79 14.38 -11.93
N HIS A 218 -18.49 14.06 -12.06
CA HIS A 218 -18.04 12.76 -12.54
C HIS A 218 -18.43 11.59 -11.61
N THR A 219 -18.42 11.82 -10.29
CA THR A 219 -18.69 10.75 -9.30
C THR A 219 -20.14 10.68 -8.85
N GLY A 220 -20.96 11.67 -9.19
CA GLY A 220 -22.34 11.76 -8.73
C GLY A 220 -22.47 11.99 -7.22
N THR A 221 -21.48 12.67 -6.59
CA THR A 221 -21.45 12.83 -5.14
C THR A 221 -21.29 14.29 -4.71
N SER A 222 -21.75 14.62 -3.48
CA SER A 222 -21.60 15.97 -2.94
C SER A 222 -20.16 16.29 -2.57
N GLU A 223 -19.78 17.58 -2.60
CA GLU A 223 -18.45 18.04 -2.15
C GLU A 223 -18.09 17.57 -0.74
N ARG A 224 -19.06 17.63 0.19
CA ARG A 224 -18.85 17.18 1.57
C ARG A 224 -18.50 15.71 1.62
N SER A 225 -19.26 14.88 0.92
CA SER A 225 -19.03 13.43 0.88
C SER A 225 -17.71 13.09 0.20
N LEU A 226 -17.38 13.78 -0.90
CA LEU A 226 -16.13 13.58 -1.61
C LEU A 226 -14.92 13.99 -0.76
N ARG A 227 -14.97 15.14 -0.07
CA ARG A 227 -13.91 15.59 0.86
C ARG A 227 -13.69 14.58 1.98
N GLN A 228 -14.78 14.09 2.57
CA GLN A 228 -14.70 13.08 3.63
C GLN A 228 -14.12 11.77 3.11
N GLY A 229 -14.55 11.32 1.91
CA GLY A 229 -14.01 10.12 1.27
C GLY A 229 -12.50 10.22 0.98
N PHE A 230 -12.03 11.39 0.52
CA PHE A 230 -10.59 11.63 0.32
C PHE A 230 -9.79 11.60 1.62
N LEU A 231 -10.30 12.23 2.69
CA LEU A 231 -9.64 12.21 4.00
C LEU A 231 -9.57 10.79 4.57
N GLU A 232 -10.65 10.03 4.45
CA GLU A 232 -10.69 8.66 4.96
C GLU A 232 -9.82 7.71 4.13
N ARG A 233 -9.84 7.84 2.79
CA ARG A 233 -9.14 6.92 1.90
C ARG A 233 -7.68 7.29 1.69
N PHE A 234 -7.39 8.58 1.48
CA PHE A 234 -6.07 9.07 1.09
C PHE A 234 -5.38 9.94 2.15
N GLY A 235 -6.04 10.21 3.28
CA GLY A 235 -5.48 11.01 4.37
C GLY A 235 -5.36 12.50 4.09
N VAL A 236 -5.76 12.96 2.91
CA VAL A 236 -5.63 14.35 2.46
C VAL A 236 -6.92 14.84 1.78
N THR A 237 -7.08 16.16 1.69
CA THR A 237 -8.22 16.73 0.95
C THR A 237 -8.05 16.52 -0.56
N PRO A 238 -9.16 16.57 -1.37
CA PRO A 238 -9.07 16.48 -2.83
C PRO A 238 -8.09 17.48 -3.44
N LYS A 239 -8.09 18.74 -2.97
CA LYS A 239 -7.17 19.78 -3.43
C LYS A 239 -5.71 19.44 -3.15
N THR A 240 -5.43 18.92 -1.95
CA THR A 240 -4.08 18.48 -1.57
C THR A 240 -3.67 17.27 -2.37
N TYR A 241 -4.59 16.35 -2.63
CA TYR A 241 -4.31 15.16 -3.45
C TYR A 241 -3.93 15.54 -4.89
N ILE A 242 -4.69 16.43 -5.55
CA ILE A 242 -4.36 16.95 -6.89
C ILE A 242 -2.96 17.59 -6.88
N LYS A 243 -2.68 18.44 -5.88
CA LYS A 243 -1.37 19.10 -5.76
C LYS A 243 -0.24 18.10 -5.61
N HIS A 244 -0.37 17.13 -4.69
CA HIS A 244 0.65 16.10 -4.49
C HIS A 244 0.83 15.25 -5.74
N PHE A 245 -0.27 14.89 -6.42
CA PHE A 245 -0.22 14.15 -7.67
C PHE A 245 0.61 14.91 -8.73
N ARG A 246 0.34 16.21 -8.94
CA ARG A 246 1.07 17.06 -9.87
C ARG A 246 2.56 17.25 -9.50
N LEU A 247 2.85 17.34 -8.19
CA LEU A 247 4.23 17.42 -7.72
C LEU A 247 5.00 16.10 -7.97
N HIS A 248 4.35 14.95 -7.82
CA HIS A 248 4.94 13.67 -8.19
C HIS A 248 5.20 13.60 -9.70
N GLN A 249 4.24 14.00 -10.54
CA GLN A 249 4.43 14.08 -11.99
C GLN A 249 5.57 15.02 -12.36
N LEU A 250 5.70 16.16 -11.68
CA LEU A 250 6.85 17.06 -11.89
C LEU A 250 8.16 16.37 -11.56
N ARG A 251 8.24 15.67 -10.43
CA ARG A 251 9.43 14.92 -10.01
C ARG A 251 9.81 13.84 -11.01
N ASP A 252 8.84 13.12 -11.53
CA ASP A 252 9.05 12.07 -12.53
C ASP A 252 9.57 12.68 -13.83
N ARG A 253 8.99 13.80 -14.31
CA ARG A 253 9.49 14.51 -15.51
C ARG A 253 10.91 15.07 -15.33
N LEU A 254 11.26 15.58 -14.15
CA LEU A 254 12.61 16.08 -13.86
C LEU A 254 13.66 14.96 -13.76
N ARG A 255 13.23 13.72 -13.53
CA ARG A 255 14.08 12.53 -13.48
C ARG A 255 14.22 11.82 -14.82
N ASP A 256 13.36 12.12 -15.76
CA ASP A 256 13.36 11.51 -17.08
C ASP A 256 14.38 12.21 -17.98
N PRO A 257 15.42 11.50 -18.45
CA PRO A 257 16.42 12.06 -19.37
C PRO A 257 15.81 12.63 -20.67
N ALA A 258 14.66 12.12 -21.11
CA ALA A 258 13.97 12.62 -22.30
C ALA A 258 13.51 14.09 -22.17
N ASN A 259 13.43 14.62 -20.95
CA ASN A 259 13.09 16.00 -20.66
C ASN A 259 14.31 16.89 -20.40
N GLU A 260 15.52 16.44 -20.75
CA GLU A 260 16.73 17.23 -20.62
C GLU A 260 16.61 18.53 -21.47
N GLY A 261 16.85 19.67 -20.82
CA GLY A 261 16.69 21.01 -21.46
C GLY A 261 15.31 21.65 -21.24
N VAL A 262 14.30 20.94 -20.75
CA VAL A 262 13.02 21.56 -20.38
C VAL A 262 13.13 22.20 -19.00
N THR A 263 12.73 23.47 -18.89
CA THR A 263 12.82 24.18 -17.60
C THR A 263 11.79 23.65 -16.57
N ILE A 264 12.15 23.77 -15.29
CA ILE A 264 11.24 23.42 -14.18
C ILE A 264 9.91 24.18 -14.30
N THR A 265 9.98 25.45 -14.69
CA THR A 265 8.82 26.33 -14.88
C THR A 265 7.89 25.80 -15.97
N GLU A 266 8.43 25.43 -17.13
CA GLU A 266 7.64 24.85 -18.23
C GLU A 266 6.99 23.53 -17.82
N CYS A 267 7.74 22.63 -17.17
CA CYS A 267 7.18 21.38 -16.65
C CYS A 267 6.04 21.64 -15.65
N ALA A 268 6.24 22.58 -14.72
CA ALA A 268 5.25 22.92 -13.71
C ALA A 268 3.97 23.52 -14.29
N VAL A 269 4.11 24.44 -15.25
CA VAL A 269 2.97 25.08 -15.93
C VAL A 269 2.14 24.05 -16.71
N ARG A 270 2.80 23.16 -17.47
CA ARG A 270 2.12 22.07 -18.21
C ARG A 270 1.34 21.13 -17.29
N LEU A 271 1.78 20.98 -16.04
CA LEU A 271 1.10 20.19 -14.99
C LEU A 271 0.05 21.00 -14.21
N GLY A 272 -0.23 22.25 -14.59
CA GLY A 272 -1.20 23.11 -13.92
C GLY A 272 -0.76 23.55 -12.50
N LEU A 273 0.55 23.59 -12.23
CA LEU A 273 1.13 24.15 -11.01
C LEU A 273 1.31 25.66 -11.19
N THR A 274 0.24 26.43 -10.97
CA THR A 274 0.19 27.88 -11.30
C THR A 274 0.89 28.79 -10.29
N HIS A 275 1.09 28.34 -9.05
CA HIS A 275 1.71 29.13 -7.98
C HIS A 275 3.22 28.90 -7.93
N LEU A 276 3.94 29.32 -8.98
CA LEU A 276 5.37 29.08 -9.16
C LEU A 276 6.24 29.60 -8.01
N GLY A 277 5.87 30.73 -7.38
CA GLY A 277 6.60 31.27 -6.24
C GLY A 277 6.54 30.37 -4.99
N ARG A 278 5.53 29.53 -4.84
CA ARG A 278 5.40 28.58 -3.72
C ARG A 278 5.93 27.18 -4.06
N LEU A 279 6.10 26.90 -5.34
CA LEU A 279 6.49 25.58 -5.83
C LEU A 279 7.74 25.01 -5.15
N PRO A 280 8.87 25.77 -5.01
CA PRO A 280 10.07 25.22 -4.37
C PRO A 280 9.83 24.81 -2.92
N GLY A 281 9.07 25.59 -2.16
CA GLY A 281 8.73 25.30 -0.78
C GLY A 281 7.80 24.07 -0.64
N GLU A 282 6.76 23.99 -1.47
CA GLU A 282 5.82 22.87 -1.48
C GLU A 282 6.49 21.56 -1.93
N TYR A 283 7.35 21.63 -2.93
CA TYR A 283 8.14 20.50 -3.40
C TYR A 283 9.11 20.01 -2.32
N ARG A 284 9.85 20.94 -1.69
CA ARG A 284 10.77 20.62 -0.60
C ARG A 284 10.04 20.02 0.60
N ALA A 285 8.88 20.55 0.96
CA ALA A 285 8.06 19.99 2.04
C ALA A 285 7.64 18.54 1.77
N LEU A 286 7.36 18.20 0.50
CA LEU A 286 6.94 16.87 0.11
C LEU A 286 8.11 15.91 -0.07
N PHE A 287 9.20 16.34 -0.73
CA PHE A 287 10.29 15.44 -1.15
C PHE A 287 11.60 15.63 -0.37
N GLY A 288 11.71 16.62 0.50
CA GLY A 288 12.93 16.91 1.25
C GLY A 288 14.01 17.64 0.45
N GLU A 289 13.84 17.81 -0.86
CA GLU A 289 14.78 18.46 -1.79
C GLU A 289 14.09 19.56 -2.60
N LEU A 290 14.87 20.47 -3.19
CA LEU A 290 14.34 21.45 -4.14
C LEU A 290 14.19 20.83 -5.53
N PRO A 291 13.25 21.31 -6.39
CA PRO A 291 13.11 20.83 -7.76
C PRO A 291 14.42 20.92 -8.56
N SER A 292 15.22 21.97 -8.33
CA SER A 292 16.52 22.17 -8.97
C SER A 292 17.62 21.18 -8.53
N LYS A 293 17.36 20.38 -7.50
CA LYS A 293 18.28 19.34 -7.00
C LYS A 293 17.85 17.94 -7.41
N THR A 294 16.66 17.80 -7.95
CA THR A 294 16.19 16.52 -8.51
C THR A 294 17.01 16.20 -9.76
N LYS A 295 17.74 15.10 -9.73
CA LYS A 295 18.60 14.66 -10.83
C LYS A 295 17.89 13.57 -11.66
N PRO A 296 18.20 13.48 -12.96
CA PRO A 296 17.79 12.35 -13.78
C PRO A 296 18.27 11.01 -13.17
N ILE A 297 17.46 9.96 -13.33
CA ILE A 297 17.87 8.60 -12.95
C ILE A 297 18.75 8.09 -14.07
N VAL A 298 20.06 7.98 -13.82
CA VAL A 298 20.98 7.28 -14.70
C VAL A 298 20.71 5.79 -14.49
N GLN A 299 20.13 5.11 -15.47
CA GLN A 299 20.09 3.64 -15.49
C GLN A 299 21.52 3.14 -15.68
N LEU A 300 22.06 2.47 -14.66
CA LEU A 300 23.30 1.71 -14.73
C LEU A 300 23.03 0.34 -15.36
#